data_7e8143ecc66f442accf3fcbdacc25acc
#
_entry.id   7e8143ecc66f442accf3fcbdacc25acc
#
_cell.length_a   1.000
_cell.length_b   1.000
_cell.length_c   1.000
_cell.angle_alpha   90.00
_cell.angle_beta   90.00
_cell.angle_gamma   90.00
#
_symmetry.space_group_name_H-M   'P 1'
#
loop_
_entity.id
_entity.type
_entity.pdbx_description
1 polymer ?
#
loop_
_entity_poly.entity_id
_entity_poly.type
_entity_poly.pdbx_seq_one_letter_code
_entity_poly.pdbx_strand_id
1 'polypeptide(L)'
;MCQSNSVADFKIKDDLRMKIEKLILSNFRSYSEEISIDFNNLNVFVGKNDIGKSTILEALDIFFNEGKGIIKMDKDDVNKKAKEDGNTEIKIGVVFGDLPAELTIDATNPTRLEDEYLLNRDGKLTIIKKYANAGKEKVYVKAYHPTNTACSDLLLKKQADLKKLLTDEMVCEDKTNDSEIRKAIWSFHSENLQLDDIPMRQPSPRH
;
A
#
# COMPACT_ATOMS: atom_id res chain seq x y z
N MET A 1 43.98 1.97 -18.42
CA MET A 1 43.39 2.71 -17.30
C MET A 1 41.87 2.51 -17.37
N CYS A 2 41.39 1.52 -16.65
CA CYS A 2 39.94 1.29 -16.52
C CYS A 2 39.39 2.15 -15.36
N GLN A 3 38.52 3.06 -15.68
CA GLN A 3 37.76 3.78 -14.65
C GLN A 3 36.59 2.89 -14.22
N SER A 4 36.62 2.50 -12.96
CA SER A 4 35.52 1.83 -12.26
C SER A 4 34.37 2.79 -12.06
N ASN A 5 33.22 2.52 -12.68
CA ASN A 5 31.95 3.17 -12.36
C ASN A 5 31.56 2.76 -10.94
N SER A 6 31.60 3.71 -10.03
CA SER A 6 31.06 3.58 -8.70
C SER A 6 29.55 3.41 -8.77
N VAL A 7 29.06 2.26 -8.34
CA VAL A 7 27.69 2.03 -7.97
C VAL A 7 27.34 3.06 -6.89
N ALA A 8 26.35 3.89 -7.15
CA ALA A 8 25.86 4.86 -6.16
C ALA A 8 25.41 4.09 -4.92
N ASP A 9 26.13 4.25 -3.82
CA ASP A 9 25.74 3.77 -2.50
C ASP A 9 24.41 4.42 -2.13
N PHE A 10 23.34 3.66 -2.26
CA PHE A 10 22.05 4.00 -1.73
C PHE A 10 22.16 3.91 -0.20
N LYS A 11 22.59 4.98 0.44
CA LYS A 11 22.51 5.14 1.89
C LYS A 11 21.03 5.14 2.28
N ILE A 12 20.51 3.95 2.56
CA ILE A 12 19.27 3.80 3.35
C ILE A 12 19.59 4.45 4.70
N LYS A 13 19.00 5.61 4.97
CA LYS A 13 19.05 6.19 6.31
C LYS A 13 18.48 5.14 7.26
N ASP A 14 19.17 4.87 8.35
CA ASP A 14 18.86 3.84 9.38
C ASP A 14 17.47 3.98 10.04
N ASP A 15 16.70 5.00 9.69
CA ASP A 15 15.38 5.30 10.27
C ASP A 15 14.18 4.67 9.53
N LEU A 16 14.39 3.90 8.46
CA LEU A 16 13.29 3.28 7.67
C LEU A 16 12.98 1.84 8.15
N ARG A 17 12.84 1.63 9.45
CA ARG A 17 12.47 0.32 10.01
C ARG A 17 10.96 0.19 10.18
N MET A 18 10.22 0.14 9.07
CA MET A 18 8.81 -0.27 9.14
C MET A 18 8.71 -1.70 9.63
N LYS A 19 7.79 -1.95 10.56
CA LYS A 19 7.52 -3.27 11.12
C LYS A 19 6.27 -3.87 10.48
N ILE A 20 6.33 -5.14 10.10
CA ILE A 20 5.13 -5.89 9.74
C ILE A 20 4.37 -6.19 11.02
N GLU A 21 3.12 -5.75 11.12
CA GLU A 21 2.25 -6.02 12.25
C GLU A 21 1.18 -7.05 11.93
N LYS A 22 0.76 -7.16 10.67
CA LYS A 22 -0.28 -8.09 10.27
C LYS A 22 -0.13 -8.52 8.81
N LEU A 23 -0.38 -9.79 8.54
CA LEU A 23 -0.56 -10.34 7.21
C LEU A 23 -2.05 -10.68 7.02
N ILE A 24 -2.60 -10.31 5.89
CA ILE A 24 -3.98 -10.61 5.49
C ILE A 24 -3.92 -11.51 4.26
N LEU A 25 -4.57 -12.66 4.30
CA LEU A 25 -4.65 -13.60 3.18
C LEU A 25 -6.10 -13.92 2.86
N SER A 26 -6.44 -14.03 1.58
CA SER A 26 -7.72 -14.54 1.13
C SER A 26 -7.56 -15.24 -0.21
N ASN A 27 -8.24 -16.36 -0.37
CA ASN A 27 -8.25 -17.14 -1.59
C ASN A 27 -6.85 -17.58 -2.05
N PHE A 28 -5.95 -17.86 -1.12
CA PHE A 28 -4.58 -18.26 -1.38
C PHE A 28 -4.29 -19.65 -0.80
N ARG A 29 -4.06 -20.63 -1.65
CA ARG A 29 -3.77 -22.06 -1.33
C ARG A 29 -4.78 -22.65 -0.35
N SER A 30 -4.39 -22.94 0.91
CA SER A 30 -5.27 -23.51 1.93
C SER A 30 -6.27 -22.50 2.54
N TYR A 31 -6.10 -21.22 2.30
CA TYR A 31 -6.93 -20.16 2.87
C TYR A 31 -8.00 -19.71 1.88
N SER A 32 -9.25 -20.20 2.02
CA SER A 32 -10.39 -19.82 1.17
C SER A 32 -10.96 -18.46 1.55
N GLU A 33 -11.15 -18.25 2.84
CA GLU A 33 -11.69 -17.02 3.40
C GLU A 33 -10.57 -16.05 3.81
N GLU A 34 -10.94 -14.80 4.07
CA GLU A 34 -9.99 -13.83 4.58
C GLU A 34 -9.59 -14.17 6.00
N ILE A 35 -8.29 -14.32 6.22
CA ILE A 35 -7.68 -14.48 7.53
C ILE A 35 -6.70 -13.34 7.79
N SER A 36 -6.50 -13.05 9.08
CA SER A 36 -5.49 -12.12 9.56
C SER A 36 -4.55 -12.83 10.52
N ILE A 37 -3.25 -12.59 10.33
CA ILE A 37 -2.18 -13.17 11.17
C ILE A 37 -1.39 -12.01 11.74
N ASP A 38 -1.41 -11.86 13.07
CA ASP A 38 -0.67 -10.81 13.75
C ASP A 38 0.81 -11.20 13.87
N PHE A 39 1.70 -10.22 13.69
CA PHE A 39 3.14 -10.37 13.83
C PHE A 39 3.66 -9.58 15.02
N ASN A 40 4.50 -10.22 15.80
CA ASN A 40 5.23 -9.66 16.93
C ASN A 40 6.74 -9.63 16.65
N ASN A 41 7.55 -9.27 17.64
CA ASN A 41 9.01 -9.29 17.49
C ASN A 41 9.58 -10.70 17.25
N LEU A 42 8.88 -11.73 17.74
CA LEU A 42 9.20 -13.14 17.50
C LEU A 42 7.89 -13.89 17.21
N ASN A 43 7.84 -14.59 16.09
CA ASN A 43 6.70 -15.41 15.71
C ASN A 43 7.16 -16.84 15.48
N VAL A 44 6.46 -17.81 16.09
CA VAL A 44 6.76 -19.23 15.93
C VAL A 44 5.52 -19.92 15.36
N PHE A 45 5.65 -20.49 14.18
CA PHE A 45 4.59 -21.26 13.54
C PHE A 45 4.75 -22.75 13.86
N VAL A 46 3.84 -23.31 14.63
CA VAL A 46 3.84 -24.71 15.05
C VAL A 46 2.64 -25.44 14.48
N GLY A 47 2.82 -26.67 14.02
CA GLY A 47 1.75 -27.52 13.50
C GLY A 47 2.27 -28.59 12.55
N LYS A 48 1.39 -29.49 12.09
CA LYS A 48 1.70 -30.50 11.06
C LYS A 48 2.10 -29.84 9.74
N ASN A 49 2.90 -30.53 8.90
CA ASN A 49 3.49 -29.94 7.70
C ASN A 49 2.47 -29.41 6.67
N ASP A 50 1.25 -29.95 6.67
CA ASP A 50 0.22 -29.63 5.66
C ASP A 50 -0.73 -28.49 6.05
N ILE A 51 -0.48 -27.76 7.15
CA ILE A 51 -1.44 -26.77 7.71
C ILE A 51 -1.14 -25.32 7.24
N GLY A 52 -0.43 -25.12 6.14
CA GLY A 52 -0.27 -23.77 5.57
C GLY A 52 0.79 -22.89 6.25
N LYS A 53 1.69 -23.43 7.10
CA LYS A 53 2.79 -22.64 7.70
C LYS A 53 3.72 -22.03 6.66
N SER A 54 4.15 -22.83 5.69
CA SER A 54 4.99 -22.37 4.57
C SER A 54 4.26 -21.31 3.73
N THR A 55 2.96 -21.45 3.55
CA THR A 55 2.10 -20.54 2.79
C THR A 55 2.18 -19.11 3.32
N ILE A 56 2.34 -18.91 4.63
CA ILE A 56 2.48 -17.60 5.25
C ILE A 56 3.79 -16.92 4.80
N LEU A 57 4.90 -17.64 4.86
CA LEU A 57 6.21 -17.12 4.43
C LEU A 57 6.28 -16.90 2.93
N GLU A 58 5.67 -17.80 2.16
CA GLU A 58 5.60 -17.70 0.70
C GLU A 58 4.70 -16.53 0.26
N ALA A 59 3.61 -16.25 0.99
CA ALA A 59 2.79 -15.07 0.75
C ALA A 59 3.59 -13.77 0.97
N LEU A 60 4.44 -13.72 2.01
CA LEU A 60 5.34 -12.59 2.25
C LEU A 60 6.39 -12.46 1.15
N ASP A 61 6.98 -13.58 0.68
CA ASP A 61 7.93 -13.55 -0.44
C ASP A 61 7.28 -12.99 -1.72
N ILE A 62 6.08 -13.46 -2.05
CA ILE A 62 5.30 -12.96 -3.21
C ILE A 62 4.98 -11.47 -3.04
N PHE A 63 4.58 -11.05 -1.84
CA PHE A 63 4.22 -9.67 -1.56
C PHE A 63 5.40 -8.72 -1.74
N PHE A 64 6.57 -9.03 -1.18
CA PHE A 64 7.73 -8.14 -1.20
C PHE A 64 8.53 -8.19 -2.49
N ASN A 65 8.54 -9.33 -3.18
CA ASN A 65 9.38 -9.54 -4.37
C ASN A 65 8.62 -9.44 -5.70
N GLU A 66 7.36 -9.00 -5.70
CA GLU A 66 6.55 -8.78 -6.92
C GLU A 66 6.51 -10.01 -7.85
N GLY A 67 6.52 -11.21 -7.28
CA GLY A 67 6.60 -12.46 -8.05
C GLY A 67 7.95 -12.70 -8.73
N LYS A 68 8.98 -11.90 -8.46
CA LYS A 68 10.37 -12.11 -8.92
C LYS A 68 11.24 -12.81 -7.88
N GLY A 69 10.67 -13.12 -6.70
CA GLY A 69 11.30 -13.86 -5.62
C GLY A 69 11.52 -15.34 -5.94
N ILE A 70 11.80 -16.10 -4.89
CA ILE A 70 11.96 -17.56 -4.97
C ILE A 70 10.61 -18.20 -5.35
N ILE A 71 9.52 -17.67 -4.81
CA ILE A 71 8.16 -18.15 -5.02
C ILE A 71 7.50 -17.33 -6.14
N LYS A 72 7.06 -18.03 -7.17
CA LYS A 72 6.27 -17.45 -8.26
C LYS A 72 4.82 -17.85 -8.07
N MET A 73 3.95 -16.87 -8.17
CA MET A 73 2.51 -17.13 -8.13
C MET A 73 2.05 -17.80 -9.42
N ASP A 74 1.22 -18.83 -9.29
CA ASP A 74 0.57 -19.47 -10.43
C ASP A 74 -0.91 -19.78 -10.16
N LYS A 75 -1.60 -20.35 -11.15
CA LYS A 75 -3.06 -20.60 -11.08
C LYS A 75 -3.45 -21.66 -10.05
N ASP A 76 -2.51 -22.50 -9.63
CA ASP A 76 -2.74 -23.54 -8.62
C ASP A 76 -2.64 -22.96 -7.19
N ASP A 77 -2.15 -21.70 -7.05
CA ASP A 77 -2.18 -20.98 -5.79
C ASP A 77 -3.57 -20.44 -5.43
N VAL A 78 -4.50 -20.39 -6.38
CA VAL A 78 -5.91 -20.06 -6.12
C VAL A 78 -6.54 -21.19 -5.31
N ASN A 79 -7.20 -20.86 -4.21
CA ASN A 79 -7.88 -21.84 -3.37
C ASN A 79 -8.92 -22.63 -4.17
N LYS A 80 -8.94 -23.97 -4.06
CA LYS A 80 -9.79 -24.85 -4.85
C LYS A 80 -11.28 -24.56 -4.65
N LYS A 81 -11.71 -24.40 -3.38
CA LYS A 81 -13.11 -24.11 -3.06
C LYS A 81 -13.54 -22.75 -3.63
N ALA A 82 -12.73 -21.71 -3.43
CA ALA A 82 -13.04 -20.39 -3.97
C ALA A 82 -13.08 -20.39 -5.50
N LYS A 83 -12.21 -21.18 -6.15
CA LYS A 83 -12.23 -21.37 -7.61
C LYS A 83 -13.51 -22.04 -8.11
N GLU A 84 -14.02 -23.05 -7.37
CA GLU A 84 -15.31 -23.69 -7.63
C GLU A 84 -16.48 -22.72 -7.49
N ASP A 85 -16.40 -21.79 -6.52
CA ASP A 85 -17.37 -20.71 -6.29
C ASP A 85 -17.23 -19.55 -7.29
N GLY A 86 -16.32 -19.64 -8.27
CA GLY A 86 -16.07 -18.63 -9.30
C GLY A 86 -15.20 -17.45 -8.85
N ASN A 87 -14.65 -17.48 -7.63
CA ASN A 87 -13.74 -16.46 -7.13
C ASN A 87 -12.30 -16.88 -7.37
N THR A 88 -11.62 -16.18 -8.28
CA THR A 88 -10.21 -16.46 -8.63
C THR A 88 -9.26 -15.31 -8.24
N GLU A 89 -9.74 -14.31 -7.49
CA GLU A 89 -8.91 -13.19 -7.03
C GLU A 89 -8.22 -13.56 -5.71
N ILE A 90 -6.90 -13.76 -5.77
CA ILE A 90 -6.05 -13.87 -4.58
C ILE A 90 -5.83 -12.49 -3.98
N LYS A 91 -5.91 -12.38 -2.64
CA LYS A 91 -5.59 -11.18 -1.89
C LYS A 91 -4.47 -11.47 -0.89
N ILE A 92 -3.40 -10.67 -0.96
CA ILE A 92 -2.32 -10.63 0.02
C ILE A 92 -2.20 -9.20 0.52
N GLY A 93 -2.40 -8.98 1.81
CA GLY A 93 -2.30 -7.66 2.44
C GLY A 93 -1.28 -7.66 3.56
N VAL A 94 -0.58 -6.54 3.76
CA VAL A 94 0.35 -6.34 4.87
C VAL A 94 0.02 -5.03 5.56
N VAL A 95 -0.03 -5.06 6.88
CA VAL A 95 -0.18 -3.89 7.73
C VAL A 95 1.18 -3.58 8.33
N PHE A 96 1.61 -2.33 8.16
CA PHE A 96 2.89 -1.82 8.64
C PHE A 96 2.68 -0.86 9.80
N GLY A 97 3.45 -1.05 10.86
CA GLY A 97 3.67 -0.11 11.96
C GLY A 97 5.08 0.44 11.95
N ASP A 98 5.41 1.22 12.97
CA ASP A 98 6.71 1.90 13.11
C ASP A 98 7.07 2.67 11.84
N LEU A 99 6.11 3.45 11.34
CA LEU A 99 6.23 4.18 10.07
C LEU A 99 7.22 5.34 10.21
N PRO A 100 8.01 5.64 9.16
CA PRO A 100 8.86 6.81 9.15
C PRO A 100 8.03 8.09 9.25
N ALA A 101 8.58 9.13 9.89
CA ALA A 101 7.90 10.40 10.07
C ALA A 101 7.53 11.06 8.74
N GLU A 102 8.38 10.87 7.72
CA GLU A 102 8.17 11.43 6.37
C GLU A 102 8.51 10.40 5.31
N LEU A 103 7.77 10.42 4.22
CA LEU A 103 7.99 9.62 3.01
C LEU A 103 7.87 10.52 1.78
N THR A 104 8.60 10.19 0.73
CA THR A 104 8.42 10.84 -0.56
C THR A 104 7.42 10.02 -1.38
N ILE A 105 6.20 10.52 -1.51
CA ILE A 105 5.13 9.90 -2.31
C ILE A 105 5.18 10.40 -3.75
N ASP A 106 5.38 11.71 -3.90
CA ASP A 106 5.60 12.38 -5.18
C ASP A 106 7.09 12.60 -5.42
N ALA A 107 7.50 12.68 -6.68
CA ALA A 107 8.91 12.68 -7.10
C ALA A 107 9.78 13.81 -6.50
N THR A 108 9.24 14.76 -5.75
CA THR A 108 9.96 15.98 -5.38
C THR A 108 9.97 16.34 -3.91
N ASN A 109 8.91 16.02 -3.13
CA ASN A 109 8.81 16.54 -1.77
C ASN A 109 8.44 15.46 -0.75
N PRO A 110 9.11 15.44 0.43
CA PRO A 110 8.70 14.59 1.53
C PRO A 110 7.34 15.04 2.07
N THR A 111 6.51 14.08 2.45
CA THR A 111 5.21 14.29 3.08
C THR A 111 4.98 13.24 4.17
N ARG A 112 4.00 13.45 5.03
CA ARG A 112 3.58 12.49 6.04
C ARG A 112 2.39 11.70 5.51
N LEU A 113 2.40 10.37 5.72
CA LEU A 113 1.27 9.51 5.33
C LEU A 113 -0.06 9.94 5.98
N GLU A 114 0.02 10.48 7.18
CA GLU A 114 -1.13 11.03 7.91
C GLU A 114 -1.73 12.25 7.21
N ASP A 115 -0.88 13.18 6.78
CA ASP A 115 -1.29 14.41 6.09
C ASP A 115 -1.92 14.12 4.72
N GLU A 116 -1.59 12.97 4.13
CA GLU A 116 -2.14 12.48 2.86
C GLU A 116 -3.35 11.53 3.03
N TYR A 117 -3.83 11.33 4.26
CA TYR A 117 -4.92 10.39 4.57
C TYR A 117 -4.68 8.98 4.02
N LEU A 118 -3.43 8.47 4.14
CA LEU A 118 -3.02 7.14 3.66
C LEU A 118 -2.94 6.09 4.76
N LEU A 119 -3.29 6.44 5.98
CA LEU A 119 -3.33 5.52 7.11
C LEU A 119 -4.74 4.99 7.34
N ASN A 120 -4.82 3.78 7.89
CA ASN A 120 -6.07 3.24 8.39
C ASN A 120 -6.47 3.92 9.73
N ARG A 121 -7.62 3.54 10.31
CA ARG A 121 -8.13 4.12 11.58
C ARG A 121 -7.19 3.93 12.76
N ASP A 122 -6.30 2.93 12.71
CA ASP A 122 -5.32 2.62 13.76
C ASP A 122 -3.98 3.34 13.55
N GLY A 123 -3.89 4.26 12.60
CA GLY A 123 -2.66 4.97 12.25
C GLY A 123 -1.59 4.08 11.59
N LYS A 124 -2.00 2.99 10.93
CA LYS A 124 -1.12 2.03 10.27
C LYS A 124 -1.25 2.11 8.75
N LEU A 125 -0.15 1.83 8.04
CA LEU A 125 -0.18 1.70 6.59
C LEU A 125 -0.61 0.29 6.20
N THR A 126 -1.71 0.17 5.46
CA THR A 126 -2.21 -1.12 4.97
C THR A 126 -2.09 -1.18 3.45
N ILE A 127 -1.22 -2.07 2.95
CA ILE A 127 -1.06 -2.31 1.52
C ILE A 127 -1.68 -3.66 1.17
N ILE A 128 -2.53 -3.68 0.15
CA ILE A 128 -3.20 -4.88 -0.34
C ILE A 128 -2.81 -5.09 -1.81
N LYS A 129 -2.32 -6.27 -2.11
CA LYS A 129 -2.07 -6.75 -3.47
C LYS A 129 -3.12 -7.76 -3.87
N LYS A 130 -3.75 -7.56 -5.02
CA LYS A 130 -4.76 -8.43 -5.60
C LYS A 130 -4.28 -9.01 -6.92
N TYR A 131 -4.49 -10.30 -7.09
CA TYR A 131 -4.02 -11.07 -8.25
C TYR A 131 -5.20 -11.82 -8.87
N ALA A 132 -5.81 -11.26 -9.91
CA ALA A 132 -6.90 -11.92 -10.63
C ALA A 132 -6.34 -13.10 -11.44
N ASN A 133 -6.86 -14.30 -11.24
CA ASN A 133 -6.36 -15.55 -11.86
C ASN A 133 -4.84 -15.76 -11.70
N ALA A 134 -4.29 -15.41 -10.53
CA ALA A 134 -2.84 -15.41 -10.28
C ALA A 134 -2.02 -14.61 -11.33
N GLY A 135 -2.64 -13.62 -11.94
CA GLY A 135 -2.02 -12.74 -12.93
C GLY A 135 -1.26 -11.57 -12.31
N LYS A 136 -1.11 -10.49 -13.10
CA LYS A 136 -0.41 -9.29 -12.65
C LYS A 136 -1.10 -8.66 -11.44
N GLU A 137 -0.30 -8.24 -10.48
CA GLU A 137 -0.78 -7.56 -9.26
C GLU A 137 -1.47 -6.22 -9.55
N LYS A 138 -2.47 -5.94 -8.73
CA LYS A 138 -3.03 -4.60 -8.57
C LYS A 138 -2.81 -4.19 -7.12
N VAL A 139 -2.14 -3.07 -6.92
CA VAL A 139 -1.79 -2.58 -5.59
C VAL A 139 -2.80 -1.55 -5.11
N TYR A 140 -3.23 -1.70 -3.86
CA TYR A 140 -4.15 -0.81 -3.17
C TYR A 140 -3.58 -0.42 -1.81
N VAL A 141 -3.81 0.82 -1.42
CA VAL A 141 -3.66 1.27 -0.02
C VAL A 141 -5.06 1.28 0.58
N LYS A 142 -5.28 0.51 1.64
CA LYS A 142 -6.53 0.58 2.41
C LYS A 142 -6.37 1.64 3.48
N ALA A 143 -7.06 2.76 3.34
CA ALA A 143 -6.89 3.94 4.16
C ALA A 143 -8.23 4.54 4.60
N TYR A 144 -8.22 5.23 5.74
CA TYR A 144 -9.31 6.09 6.19
C TYR A 144 -9.17 7.44 5.49
N HIS A 145 -9.83 7.58 4.34
CA HIS A 145 -9.58 8.62 3.34
C HIS A 145 -10.84 9.45 3.05
N PRO A 146 -10.69 10.73 2.66
CA PRO A 146 -11.79 11.55 2.21
C PRO A 146 -12.53 10.94 1.02
N THR A 147 -13.86 10.85 1.12
CA THR A 147 -14.74 10.33 0.05
C THR A 147 -15.60 11.40 -0.59
N ASN A 148 -15.61 12.62 -0.04
CA ASN A 148 -16.27 13.76 -0.67
C ASN A 148 -15.68 14.01 -2.07
N THR A 149 -16.54 14.13 -3.07
CA THR A 149 -16.15 14.26 -4.49
C THR A 149 -15.24 15.46 -4.79
N ALA A 150 -15.28 16.50 -3.97
CA ALA A 150 -14.43 17.68 -4.11
C ALA A 150 -12.95 17.39 -3.75
N CYS A 151 -12.69 16.36 -2.93
CA CYS A 151 -11.37 16.12 -2.35
C CYS A 151 -10.95 14.62 -2.26
N SER A 152 -11.73 13.68 -2.81
CA SER A 152 -11.44 12.24 -2.75
C SER A 152 -10.28 11.78 -3.63
N ASP A 153 -10.08 12.40 -4.80
CA ASP A 153 -9.16 11.91 -5.83
C ASP A 153 -7.87 12.74 -5.96
N LEU A 154 -7.53 13.52 -4.93
CA LEU A 154 -6.42 14.48 -5.04
C LEU A 154 -5.07 13.81 -5.28
N LEU A 155 -4.82 12.63 -4.72
CA LEU A 155 -3.59 11.86 -4.92
C LEU A 155 -3.41 11.33 -6.36
N LEU A 156 -4.50 11.27 -7.14
CA LEU A 156 -4.47 10.79 -8.52
C LEU A 156 -4.32 11.93 -9.53
N LYS A 157 -4.49 13.18 -9.09
CA LYS A 157 -4.44 14.37 -9.96
C LYS A 157 -2.99 14.79 -10.25
N LYS A 158 -2.81 15.38 -11.43
CA LYS A 158 -1.55 16.06 -11.77
C LYS A 158 -1.54 17.45 -11.13
N GLN A 159 -0.36 18.00 -10.91
CA GLN A 159 -0.18 19.34 -10.34
C GLN A 159 -1.04 20.41 -11.03
N ALA A 160 -1.08 20.39 -12.38
CA ALA A 160 -1.90 21.35 -13.12
C ALA A 160 -3.39 21.27 -12.81
N ASP A 161 -3.90 20.07 -12.50
CA ASP A 161 -5.30 19.86 -12.15
C ASP A 161 -5.55 20.17 -10.68
N LEU A 162 -4.61 19.88 -9.79
CA LEU A 162 -4.65 20.32 -8.40
C LEU A 162 -4.72 21.85 -8.30
N LYS A 163 -3.88 22.56 -9.05
CA LYS A 163 -3.87 24.04 -9.09
C LYS A 163 -5.20 24.64 -9.53
N LYS A 164 -5.95 23.99 -10.42
CA LYS A 164 -7.28 24.45 -10.85
C LYS A 164 -8.34 24.35 -9.76
N LEU A 165 -8.12 23.50 -8.77
CA LEU A 165 -9.04 23.32 -7.63
C LEU A 165 -8.81 24.38 -6.54
N LEU A 166 -7.67 25.07 -6.54
CA LEU A 166 -7.41 26.13 -5.58
C LEU A 166 -8.31 27.34 -5.85
N THR A 167 -8.95 27.81 -4.80
CA THR A 167 -9.72 29.08 -4.77
C THR A 167 -8.93 30.14 -4.01
N ASP A 168 -9.34 31.40 -4.13
CA ASP A 168 -8.70 32.51 -3.41
C ASP A 168 -8.90 32.44 -1.88
N GLU A 169 -9.87 31.63 -1.44
CA GLU A 169 -10.15 31.40 -0.02
C GLU A 169 -9.26 30.32 0.60
N MET A 170 -8.57 29.50 -0.21
CA MET A 170 -7.69 28.41 0.23
C MET A 170 -6.28 28.93 0.52
N VAL A 171 -5.80 28.68 1.74
CA VAL A 171 -4.43 29.04 2.13
C VAL A 171 -3.48 27.95 1.69
N CYS A 172 -2.67 28.22 0.68
CA CYS A 172 -1.63 27.32 0.16
C CYS A 172 -0.28 28.05 0.17
N GLU A 173 0.66 27.56 0.97
CA GLU A 173 1.97 28.21 1.16
C GLU A 173 2.87 28.06 -0.06
N ASP A 174 2.88 26.87 -0.67
CA ASP A 174 3.66 26.59 -1.88
C ASP A 174 2.82 25.89 -2.95
N LYS A 175 2.41 26.65 -3.96
CA LYS A 175 1.66 26.16 -5.11
C LYS A 175 2.51 25.33 -6.10
N THR A 176 3.80 25.12 -5.84
CA THR A 176 4.67 24.23 -6.61
C THR A 176 4.81 22.85 -5.98
N ASN A 177 4.38 22.71 -4.74
CA ASN A 177 4.37 21.46 -3.97
C ASN A 177 2.98 20.82 -3.98
N ASP A 178 2.86 19.65 -4.58
CA ASP A 178 1.57 18.93 -4.71
C ASP A 178 0.98 18.55 -3.35
N SER A 179 1.82 18.22 -2.36
CA SER A 179 1.37 17.91 -1.01
C SER A 179 0.75 19.13 -0.31
N GLU A 180 1.39 20.30 -0.44
CA GLU A 180 0.85 21.55 0.12
C GLU A 180 -0.46 21.96 -0.56
N ILE A 181 -0.60 21.75 -1.86
CA ILE A 181 -1.86 21.99 -2.56
C ILE A 181 -2.97 21.07 -2.05
N ARG A 182 -2.68 19.75 -1.93
CA ARG A 182 -3.66 18.78 -1.39
C ARG A 182 -4.06 19.13 0.04
N LYS A 183 -3.10 19.45 0.89
CA LYS A 183 -3.33 19.89 2.27
C LYS A 183 -4.23 21.11 2.36
N ALA A 184 -4.00 22.13 1.51
CA ALA A 184 -4.85 23.31 1.44
C ALA A 184 -6.30 22.96 1.06
N ILE A 185 -6.50 22.09 0.08
CA ILE A 185 -7.84 21.64 -0.35
C ILE A 185 -8.52 20.84 0.75
N TRP A 186 -7.85 19.87 1.38
CA TRP A 186 -8.43 19.08 2.48
C TRP A 186 -8.74 19.94 3.70
N SER A 187 -7.88 20.90 4.03
CA SER A 187 -8.12 21.84 5.14
C SER A 187 -9.36 22.69 4.90
N PHE A 188 -9.56 23.18 3.68
CA PHE A 188 -10.74 23.95 3.31
C PHE A 188 -12.03 23.13 3.42
N HIS A 189 -11.97 21.85 3.11
CA HIS A 189 -13.11 20.92 3.22
C HIS A 189 -13.18 20.17 4.55
N SER A 190 -12.43 20.59 5.58
CA SER A 190 -12.24 19.85 6.84
C SER A 190 -13.55 19.46 7.54
N GLU A 191 -14.59 20.30 7.47
CA GLU A 191 -15.90 20.02 8.06
C GLU A 191 -16.73 18.98 7.28
N ASN A 192 -16.35 18.66 6.03
CA ASN A 192 -17.12 17.79 5.14
C ASN A 192 -16.24 16.83 4.33
N LEU A 193 -15.22 16.25 4.93
CA LEU A 193 -14.34 15.27 4.27
C LEU A 193 -15.05 13.96 3.96
N GLN A 194 -16.06 13.57 4.76
CA GLN A 194 -16.75 12.29 4.65
C GLN A 194 -15.76 11.12 4.66
N LEU A 195 -14.95 11.03 5.72
CA LEU A 195 -13.93 10.00 5.85
C LEU A 195 -14.52 8.59 5.92
N ASP A 196 -14.00 7.66 5.10
CA ASP A 196 -14.37 6.24 5.11
C ASP A 196 -13.18 5.33 4.79
N ASP A 197 -13.31 4.05 5.12
CA ASP A 197 -12.32 3.01 4.84
C ASP A 197 -12.40 2.58 3.37
N ILE A 198 -11.52 3.09 2.54
CA ILE A 198 -11.51 2.78 1.10
C ILE A 198 -10.22 2.12 0.64
N PRO A 199 -10.29 1.20 -0.33
CA PRO A 199 -9.13 0.70 -1.04
C PRO A 199 -8.76 1.67 -2.17
N MET A 200 -7.73 2.47 -1.97
CA MET A 200 -7.20 3.37 -3.00
C MET A 200 -6.25 2.61 -3.92
N ARG A 201 -6.52 2.61 -5.22
CA ARG A 201 -5.61 2.03 -6.20
C ARG A 201 -4.40 2.92 -6.38
N GLN A 202 -3.19 2.36 -6.24
CA GLN A 202 -1.99 3.09 -6.63
C GLN A 202 -1.99 3.36 -8.15
N PRO A 203 -1.67 4.59 -8.59
CA PRO A 203 -1.39 4.85 -9.99
C PRO A 203 -0.20 3.97 -10.42
N SER A 204 -0.31 3.35 -11.60
CA SER A 204 0.82 2.61 -12.17
C SER A 204 2.01 3.55 -12.32
N PRO A 205 3.24 3.11 -11.99
CA PRO A 205 4.42 3.93 -12.24
C PRO A 205 4.42 4.40 -13.69
N ARG A 206 4.57 5.69 -13.88
CA ARG A 206 4.69 6.24 -15.24
C ARG A 206 6.10 5.95 -15.71
N HIS A 207 6.22 5.13 -16.75
CA HIS A 207 7.45 4.94 -17.51
C HIS A 207 7.77 6.19 -18.34
#